data_fe11d505864af2d2b5227356351cf95f
#
_entry.id   fe11d505864af2d2b5227356351cf95f
#
_cell.length_a   1.000
_cell.length_b   1.000
_cell.length_c   1.000
_cell.angle_alpha   90.00
_cell.angle_beta   90.00
_cell.angle_gamma   90.00
#
_symmetry.space_group_name_H-M   'P 1'
#
loop_
_entity.id
_entity.type
_entity.pdbx_description
1 polymer ?
#
loop_
_entity_poly.entity_id
_entity_poly.type
_entity_poly.pdbx_seq_one_letter_code
_entity_poly.pdbx_strand_id
1 'polypeptide(L)'
;MVKKVAAFFKKVNAPKIDGSYVAIIHPFVAYDLQNDPEWIDAHKYTTPENIYEGELGKIGGVRFVESSEAKVYEGGVFGCLFMGANAYGVTEIEGGGLRTIIKQLGSSGVADALDQRASIGWKAIKTAEILLDAYLIRVECKSELSGDVEAN
;
A
#
# COMPACT_ATOMS: atom_id res chain seq x y z
N MET A 1 -9.08 4.23 -17.51
CA MET A 1 -7.67 4.15 -17.09
C MET A 1 -7.27 2.75 -16.65
N VAL A 2 -7.94 2.13 -15.70
CA VAL A 2 -7.70 0.78 -15.17
C VAL A 2 -7.56 -0.30 -16.25
N LYS A 3 -8.46 -0.31 -17.25
CA LYS A 3 -8.44 -1.26 -18.37
C LYS A 3 -7.13 -1.21 -19.18
N LYS A 4 -6.50 0.00 -19.31
CA LYS A 4 -5.21 0.17 -20.01
C LYS A 4 -4.06 -0.47 -19.23
N VAL A 5 -4.01 -0.27 -17.91
CA VAL A 5 -3.00 -0.87 -17.04
C VAL A 5 -3.12 -2.40 -17.03
N ALA A 6 -4.35 -2.91 -16.90
CA ALA A 6 -4.60 -4.35 -16.97
C ALA A 6 -4.18 -4.97 -18.33
N ALA A 7 -4.40 -4.24 -19.44
CA ALA A 7 -3.96 -4.69 -20.76
C ALA A 7 -2.42 -4.68 -20.86
N PHE A 8 -1.74 -3.70 -20.27
CA PHE A 8 -0.28 -3.67 -20.22
C PHE A 8 0.29 -4.85 -19.45
N PHE A 9 -0.23 -5.15 -18.26
CA PHE A 9 0.21 -6.32 -17.49
C PHE A 9 -0.01 -7.64 -18.23
N LYS A 10 -1.12 -7.76 -18.95
CA LYS A 10 -1.35 -8.92 -19.82
C LYS A 10 -0.34 -9.00 -20.96
N LYS A 11 0.05 -7.86 -21.57
CA LYS A 11 1.05 -7.80 -22.64
C LYS A 11 2.41 -8.30 -22.16
N VAL A 12 2.83 -7.92 -20.93
CA VAL A 12 4.11 -8.35 -20.35
C VAL A 12 4.02 -9.70 -19.63
N ASN A 13 2.88 -10.38 -19.69
CA ASN A 13 2.61 -11.64 -18.98
C ASN A 13 2.89 -11.57 -17.48
N ALA A 14 2.57 -10.42 -16.83
CA ALA A 14 2.73 -10.28 -15.40
C ALA A 14 1.88 -11.31 -14.66
N PRO A 15 2.46 -12.08 -13.72
CA PRO A 15 1.68 -13.01 -12.92
C PRO A 15 0.73 -12.26 -12.00
N LYS A 16 -0.42 -12.88 -11.71
CA LYS A 16 -1.45 -12.30 -10.85
C LYS A 16 -1.24 -12.72 -9.39
N ILE A 17 -1.68 -11.88 -8.48
CA ILE A 17 -1.78 -12.17 -7.04
C ILE A 17 -3.20 -12.62 -6.76
N ASP A 18 -3.41 -13.85 -6.33
CA ASP A 18 -4.74 -14.45 -6.04
C ASP A 18 -5.76 -14.23 -7.18
N GLY A 19 -5.31 -14.45 -8.41
CA GLY A 19 -6.16 -14.35 -9.61
C GLY A 19 -6.47 -12.93 -10.08
N SER A 20 -5.89 -11.88 -9.47
CA SER A 20 -6.05 -10.48 -9.85
C SER A 20 -4.73 -9.70 -9.73
N TYR A 21 -4.64 -8.57 -10.44
CA TYR A 21 -3.63 -7.56 -10.13
C TYR A 21 -4.11 -6.74 -8.94
N VAL A 22 -3.20 -6.08 -8.23
CA VAL A 22 -3.52 -5.26 -7.07
C VAL A 22 -3.23 -3.80 -7.40
N ALA A 23 -4.14 -2.92 -7.01
CA ALA A 23 -3.94 -1.47 -7.07
C ALA A 23 -4.07 -0.88 -5.66
N ILE A 24 -3.06 -0.13 -5.23
CA ILE A 24 -3.10 0.65 -4.00
C ILE A 24 -3.43 2.08 -4.37
N ILE A 25 -4.50 2.61 -3.81
CA ILE A 25 -5.01 3.95 -4.11
C ILE A 25 -5.31 4.73 -2.82
N HIS A 26 -5.27 6.05 -2.92
CA HIS A 26 -5.67 6.94 -1.82
C HIS A 26 -7.20 6.93 -1.67
N PRO A 27 -7.77 7.09 -0.45
CA PRO A 27 -9.23 7.12 -0.22
C PRO A 27 -9.99 8.14 -1.07
N PHE A 28 -9.41 9.31 -1.37
CA PHE A 28 -10.04 10.31 -2.23
C PHE A 28 -10.17 9.86 -3.68
N VAL A 29 -9.17 9.15 -4.19
CA VAL A 29 -9.26 8.54 -5.51
C VAL A 29 -10.26 7.39 -5.53
N ALA A 30 -10.37 6.67 -4.41
CA ALA A 30 -11.37 5.62 -4.23
C ALA A 30 -12.79 6.19 -4.28
N TYR A 31 -13.02 7.33 -3.61
CA TYR A 31 -14.30 8.03 -3.65
C TYR A 31 -14.71 8.41 -5.08
N ASP A 32 -13.81 9.02 -5.85
CA ASP A 32 -14.09 9.38 -7.24
C ASP A 32 -14.36 8.14 -8.10
N LEU A 33 -13.60 7.07 -7.87
CA LEU A 33 -13.76 5.82 -8.60
C LEU A 33 -15.12 5.16 -8.33
N GLN A 34 -15.60 5.21 -7.08
CA GLN A 34 -16.91 4.68 -6.69
C GLN A 34 -18.08 5.48 -7.30
N ASN A 35 -17.87 6.75 -7.59
CA ASN A 35 -18.86 7.61 -8.25
C ASN A 35 -18.89 7.45 -9.78
N ASP A 36 -17.92 6.72 -10.36
CA ASP A 36 -17.89 6.47 -11.80
C ASP A 36 -19.03 5.52 -12.23
N PRO A 37 -19.85 5.90 -13.24
CA PRO A 37 -20.93 5.05 -13.74
C PRO A 37 -20.48 3.64 -14.16
N GLU A 38 -19.29 3.50 -14.77
CA GLU A 38 -18.74 2.19 -15.13
C GLU A 38 -18.48 1.31 -13.90
N TRP A 39 -18.10 1.93 -12.76
CA TRP A 39 -17.91 1.25 -11.49
C TRP A 39 -19.24 0.75 -10.93
N ILE A 40 -20.22 1.64 -10.86
CA ILE A 40 -21.56 1.34 -10.33
C ILE A 40 -22.20 0.19 -11.13
N ASP A 41 -22.11 0.25 -12.47
CA ASP A 41 -22.70 -0.78 -13.33
C ASP A 41 -21.98 -2.14 -13.19
N ALA A 42 -20.65 -2.14 -13.02
CA ALA A 42 -19.90 -3.37 -12.78
C ALA A 42 -20.27 -4.05 -11.45
N HIS A 43 -20.61 -3.25 -10.42
CA HIS A 43 -20.94 -3.76 -9.08
C HIS A 43 -22.40 -4.19 -8.92
N LYS A 44 -23.31 -3.75 -9.77
CA LYS A 44 -24.73 -4.21 -9.76
C LYS A 44 -24.88 -5.72 -9.95
N TYR A 45 -23.90 -6.36 -10.58
CA TYR A 45 -23.92 -7.79 -10.90
C TYR A 45 -23.00 -8.63 -10.03
N THR A 46 -22.35 -8.02 -9.02
CA THR A 46 -21.39 -8.70 -8.14
C THR A 46 -22.07 -9.01 -6.80
N THR A 47 -21.68 -10.13 -6.18
CA THR A 47 -22.24 -10.58 -4.89
C THR A 47 -21.97 -9.55 -3.79
N PRO A 48 -22.94 -9.29 -2.87
CA PRO A 48 -22.82 -8.25 -1.82
C PRO A 48 -21.72 -8.47 -0.78
N GLU A 49 -21.10 -9.64 -0.75
CA GLU A 49 -20.09 -10.04 0.27
C GLU A 49 -18.86 -9.14 0.29
N ASN A 50 -18.47 -8.55 -0.84
CA ASN A 50 -17.29 -7.69 -0.93
C ASN A 50 -17.47 -6.30 -0.27
N ILE A 51 -18.69 -5.90 0.05
CA ILE A 51 -18.99 -4.59 0.65
C ILE A 51 -18.60 -4.55 2.14
N TYR A 52 -18.53 -5.70 2.81
CA TYR A 52 -18.30 -5.78 4.25
C TYR A 52 -16.83 -5.89 4.66
N GLU A 53 -15.91 -6.18 3.74
CA GLU A 53 -14.49 -6.43 4.05
C GLU A 53 -13.56 -5.25 3.76
N GLY A 54 -14.08 -4.06 3.42
CA GLY A 54 -13.24 -2.88 3.12
C GLY A 54 -12.48 -2.99 1.80
N GLU A 55 -12.70 -4.03 1.01
CA GLU A 55 -12.23 -4.09 -0.36
C GLU A 55 -13.17 -3.26 -1.24
N LEU A 56 -12.62 -2.29 -1.96
CA LEU A 56 -13.37 -1.47 -2.93
C LEU A 56 -14.00 -2.27 -4.06
N GLY A 57 -13.55 -3.50 -4.28
CA GLY A 57 -14.02 -4.36 -5.34
C GLY A 57 -12.97 -4.64 -6.42
N LYS A 58 -13.41 -5.32 -7.48
CA LYS A 58 -12.57 -5.80 -8.57
C LYS A 58 -13.11 -5.34 -9.92
N ILE A 59 -12.35 -4.54 -10.66
CA ILE A 59 -12.69 -4.10 -12.01
C ILE A 59 -11.58 -4.45 -13.00
N GLY A 60 -11.93 -5.03 -14.13
CA GLY A 60 -10.98 -5.34 -15.21
C GLY A 60 -9.88 -6.35 -14.83
N GLY A 61 -10.08 -7.10 -13.74
CA GLY A 61 -9.08 -8.03 -13.20
C GLY A 61 -8.07 -7.38 -12.26
N VAL A 62 -8.35 -6.15 -11.79
CA VAL A 62 -7.58 -5.42 -10.79
C VAL A 62 -8.42 -5.31 -9.52
N ARG A 63 -7.84 -5.69 -8.38
CA ARG A 63 -8.38 -5.52 -7.03
C ARG A 63 -7.84 -4.23 -6.44
N PHE A 64 -8.72 -3.41 -5.89
CA PHE A 64 -8.36 -2.12 -5.31
C PHE A 64 -8.27 -2.22 -3.79
N VAL A 65 -7.20 -1.66 -3.25
CA VAL A 65 -6.94 -1.55 -1.81
C VAL A 65 -6.73 -0.08 -1.48
N GLU A 66 -7.43 0.41 -0.47
CA GLU A 66 -7.26 1.78 0.03
C GLU A 66 -6.10 1.87 1.01
N SER A 67 -5.33 2.95 0.90
CA SER A 67 -4.31 3.29 1.88
C SER A 67 -4.17 4.81 1.98
N SER A 68 -4.26 5.34 3.19
CA SER A 68 -3.97 6.74 3.49
C SER A 68 -2.49 7.10 3.30
N GLU A 69 -1.62 6.08 3.31
CA GLU A 69 -0.18 6.20 3.06
C GLU A 69 0.17 6.27 1.56
N ALA A 70 -0.83 6.17 0.67
CA ALA A 70 -0.59 6.33 -0.76
C ALA A 70 -0.01 7.72 -1.03
N LYS A 71 1.09 7.77 -1.81
CA LYS A 71 1.86 8.99 -2.06
C LYS A 71 1.01 10.09 -2.65
N VAL A 72 1.05 11.24 -2.01
CA VAL A 72 0.48 12.50 -2.50
C VAL A 72 1.63 13.43 -2.89
N TYR A 73 1.59 13.95 -4.11
CA TYR A 73 2.55 14.90 -4.64
C TYR A 73 2.04 16.32 -4.53
N GLU A 74 2.94 17.28 -4.69
CA GLU A 74 2.58 18.70 -4.75
C GLU A 74 1.49 18.97 -5.78
N GLY A 75 0.55 19.83 -5.42
CA GLY A 75 -0.61 20.18 -6.26
C GLY A 75 -1.74 19.15 -6.24
N GLY A 76 -1.81 18.31 -5.20
CA GLY A 76 -2.91 17.36 -4.99
C GLY A 76 -2.95 16.22 -6.02
N VAL A 77 -1.79 15.77 -6.47
CA VAL A 77 -1.66 14.65 -7.39
C VAL A 77 -1.42 13.37 -6.58
N PHE A 78 -2.25 12.37 -6.77
CA PHE A 78 -2.18 11.07 -6.09
C PHE A 78 -1.42 10.05 -6.93
N GLY A 79 -0.48 9.35 -6.31
CA GLY A 79 0.26 8.25 -6.91
C GLY A 79 -0.41 6.90 -6.65
N CYS A 80 -1.17 6.41 -7.62
CA CYS A 80 -1.78 5.09 -7.55
C CYS A 80 -0.78 4.03 -8.02
N LEU A 81 -0.52 3.01 -7.21
CA LEU A 81 0.41 1.93 -7.53
C LEU A 81 -0.36 0.69 -7.97
N PHE A 82 -0.08 0.23 -9.18
CA PHE A 82 -0.60 -1.02 -9.73
C PHE A 82 0.52 -2.05 -9.78
N MET A 83 0.26 -3.27 -9.32
CA MET A 83 1.28 -4.31 -9.23
C MET A 83 0.75 -5.69 -9.59
N GLY A 84 1.64 -6.47 -10.20
CA GLY A 84 1.52 -7.91 -10.36
C GLY A 84 2.30 -8.65 -9.28
N ALA A 85 2.26 -9.98 -9.28
CA ALA A 85 3.11 -10.78 -8.42
C ALA A 85 4.59 -10.58 -8.79
N ASN A 86 5.48 -10.65 -7.79
CA ASN A 86 6.93 -10.47 -7.94
C ASN A 86 7.35 -9.08 -8.46
N ALA A 87 6.50 -8.05 -8.30
CA ALA A 87 6.84 -6.68 -8.66
C ALA A 87 7.95 -6.13 -7.77
N TYR A 88 7.88 -6.40 -6.46
CA TYR A 88 8.90 -6.00 -5.49
C TYR A 88 9.13 -7.11 -4.47
N GLY A 89 10.28 -7.08 -3.84
CA GLY A 89 10.66 -7.96 -2.73
C GLY A 89 10.98 -7.17 -1.47
N VAL A 90 10.70 -7.76 -0.34
CA VAL A 90 11.07 -7.23 0.98
C VAL A 90 12.08 -8.17 1.58
N THR A 91 13.21 -7.64 2.07
CA THR A 91 14.21 -8.47 2.75
C THR A 91 13.77 -8.75 4.17
N GLU A 92 13.90 -10.02 4.57
CA GLU A 92 13.79 -10.45 5.94
C GLU A 92 15.13 -11.08 6.34
N ILE A 93 15.80 -10.45 7.31
CA ILE A 93 17.09 -10.93 7.83
C ILE A 93 16.81 -11.64 9.13
N GLU A 94 17.39 -12.83 9.32
CA GLU A 94 17.29 -13.56 10.58
C GLU A 94 17.75 -12.68 11.75
N GLY A 95 16.92 -12.50 12.76
CA GLY A 95 17.14 -11.57 13.88
C GLY A 95 16.96 -10.07 13.55
N GLY A 96 16.62 -9.70 12.30
CA GLY A 96 16.39 -8.32 11.86
C GLY A 96 14.95 -7.83 12.04
N GLY A 97 14.03 -8.67 12.44
CA GLY A 97 12.63 -8.29 12.70
C GLY A 97 12.49 -7.21 13.78
N LEU A 98 11.30 -6.65 13.91
CA LEU A 98 11.01 -5.66 14.95
C LEU A 98 11.24 -6.27 16.34
N ARG A 99 12.23 -5.73 17.06
CA ARG A 99 12.59 -6.16 18.40
C ARG A 99 12.48 -5.00 19.37
N THR A 100 11.63 -5.15 20.38
CA THR A 100 11.55 -4.21 21.50
C THR A 100 12.59 -4.60 22.56
N ILE A 101 13.35 -3.62 23.03
CA ILE A 101 14.38 -3.76 24.04
C ILE A 101 13.97 -2.92 25.24
N ILE A 102 13.70 -3.58 26.35
CA ILE A 102 13.33 -2.92 27.61
C ILE A 102 14.49 -3.12 28.59
N LYS A 103 15.03 -1.99 29.06
CA LYS A 103 16.01 -1.92 30.14
C LYS A 103 15.31 -1.42 31.38
N GLN A 104 15.15 -2.30 32.34
CA GLN A 104 14.56 -1.94 33.65
C GLN A 104 15.57 -1.20 34.52
N LEU A 105 15.12 -0.59 35.61
CA LEU A 105 15.96 -0.03 36.62
C LEU A 105 16.98 -1.06 37.11
N GLY A 106 18.23 -0.70 37.25
CA GLY A 106 19.33 -1.58 37.65
C GLY A 106 19.91 -2.44 36.49
N SER A 107 19.41 -2.32 35.27
CA SER A 107 19.91 -3.12 34.11
C SER A 107 20.96 -2.39 33.29
N SER A 108 21.27 -1.14 33.57
CA SER A 108 22.17 -0.29 32.76
C SER A 108 23.65 -0.38 33.18
N GLY A 109 23.98 -1.20 34.17
CA GLY A 109 25.35 -1.38 34.66
C GLY A 109 26.02 -0.08 35.13
N VAL A 110 27.30 0.10 34.83
CA VAL A 110 28.11 1.25 35.31
C VAL A 110 27.59 2.61 34.81
N ALA A 111 26.80 2.65 33.74
CA ALA A 111 26.25 3.90 33.22
C ALA A 111 25.13 4.50 34.06
N ASP A 112 24.56 3.75 35.00
CA ASP A 112 23.52 4.16 35.92
C ASP A 112 23.78 3.52 37.31
N ALA A 113 24.81 4.00 37.97
CA ALA A 113 25.26 3.47 39.26
C ALA A 113 24.25 3.64 40.42
N LEU A 114 23.24 4.46 40.23
CA LEU A 114 22.18 4.72 41.22
C LEU A 114 20.85 4.02 40.87
N ASP A 115 20.83 3.24 39.80
CA ASP A 115 19.63 2.51 39.33
C ASP A 115 18.37 3.38 39.13
N GLN A 116 18.58 4.63 38.66
CA GLN A 116 17.51 5.62 38.53
C GLN A 116 16.92 5.72 37.12
N ARG A 117 17.45 4.96 36.15
CA ARG A 117 17.04 5.07 34.74
C ARG A 117 16.48 3.76 34.20
N ALA A 118 15.34 3.85 33.53
CA ALA A 118 14.83 2.81 32.70
C ALA A 118 14.74 3.34 31.25
N SER A 119 14.95 2.48 30.27
CA SER A 119 14.84 2.85 28.87
C SER A 119 14.09 1.79 28.06
N ILE A 120 13.32 2.26 27.08
CA ILE A 120 12.66 1.44 26.09
C ILE A 120 13.18 1.87 24.73
N GLY A 121 13.66 0.91 23.97
CA GLY A 121 14.08 1.11 22.59
C GLY A 121 13.51 0.03 21.68
N TRP A 122 13.53 0.31 20.41
CA TRP A 122 13.20 -0.70 19.38
C TRP A 122 14.23 -0.66 18.27
N LYS A 123 14.41 -1.77 17.60
CA LYS A 123 15.20 -1.86 16.36
C LYS A 123 14.50 -2.78 15.37
N ALA A 124 14.61 -2.41 14.09
CA ALA A 124 14.22 -3.26 12.98
C ALA A 124 15.17 -3.02 11.81
N ILE A 125 15.44 -4.06 11.04
CA ILE A 125 16.19 -3.98 9.78
C ILE A 125 15.25 -4.50 8.70
N LYS A 126 14.88 -3.61 7.78
CA LYS A 126 13.97 -3.95 6.68
C LYS A 126 14.31 -3.08 5.48
N THR A 127 14.36 -3.66 4.31
CA THR A 127 14.42 -2.94 3.06
C THR A 127 13.51 -3.56 2.03
N ALA A 128 13.11 -2.78 1.03
CA ALA A 128 12.32 -3.25 -0.08
C ALA A 128 12.97 -2.78 -1.37
N GLU A 129 12.94 -3.63 -2.39
CA GLU A 129 13.55 -3.36 -3.70
C GLU A 129 12.57 -3.79 -4.78
N ILE A 130 12.54 -3.03 -5.90
CA ILE A 130 11.76 -3.40 -7.08
C ILE A 130 12.49 -4.53 -7.79
N LEU A 131 11.83 -5.67 -7.99
CA LEU A 131 12.39 -6.83 -8.67
C LEU A 131 12.24 -6.74 -10.18
N LEU A 132 11.07 -6.28 -10.64
CA LEU A 132 10.74 -6.16 -12.05
C LEU A 132 9.92 -4.88 -12.29
N ASP A 133 10.53 -3.88 -12.90
CA ASP A 133 9.88 -2.60 -13.23
C ASP A 133 8.63 -2.77 -14.10
N ALA A 134 8.63 -3.77 -14.99
CA ALA A 134 7.49 -4.03 -15.86
C ALA A 134 6.22 -4.51 -15.12
N TYR A 135 6.36 -4.98 -13.87
CA TYR A 135 5.25 -5.49 -13.06
C TYR A 135 4.76 -4.48 -12.03
N LEU A 136 5.34 -3.28 -12.00
CA LEU A 136 4.95 -2.17 -11.15
C LEU A 136 4.67 -0.94 -12.00
N ILE A 137 3.46 -0.43 -11.97
CA ILE A 137 3.06 0.76 -12.72
C ILE A 137 2.52 1.81 -11.75
N ARG A 138 3.12 3.00 -11.77
CA ARG A 138 2.58 4.16 -11.07
C ARG A 138 1.70 4.95 -12.03
N VAL A 139 0.50 5.26 -11.57
CA VAL A 139 -0.46 6.09 -12.27
C VAL A 139 -0.72 7.33 -11.43
N GLU A 140 -0.53 8.49 -12.02
CA GLU A 140 -0.78 9.77 -11.37
C GLU A 140 -2.16 10.28 -11.78
N CYS A 141 -2.97 10.67 -10.81
CA CYS A 141 -4.31 11.22 -11.03
C CYS A 141 -4.62 12.33 -10.02
N LYS A 142 -5.61 13.15 -10.33
CA LYS A 142 -6.19 14.13 -9.41
C LYS A 142 -7.57 13.64 -8.98
N SER A 143 -7.98 14.02 -7.78
CA SER A 143 -9.32 13.83 -7.24
C SER A 143 -10.06 15.16 -7.18
N GLU A 144 -11.38 15.14 -7.16
CA GLU A 144 -12.20 16.31 -6.87
C GLU A 144 -11.88 16.91 -5.49
N LEU A 145 -11.45 16.07 -4.56
CA LEU A 145 -11.07 16.44 -3.19
C LEU A 145 -9.58 16.81 -3.05
N SER A 146 -8.86 16.98 -4.17
CA SER A 146 -7.39 17.22 -4.16
C SER A 146 -6.97 18.58 -3.56
N GLY A 147 -7.91 19.53 -3.39
CA GLY A 147 -7.63 20.84 -2.81
C GLY A 147 -7.34 20.83 -1.31
N ASP A 148 -7.73 19.77 -0.61
CA ASP A 148 -7.67 19.66 0.86
C ASP A 148 -6.51 18.79 1.37
N VAL A 149 -5.58 18.40 0.50
CA VAL A 149 -4.53 17.43 0.85
C VAL A 149 -3.14 18.03 0.70
N GLU A 150 -2.36 17.94 1.77
CA GLU A 150 -0.93 18.25 1.77
C GLU A 150 -0.13 17.06 1.21
N ALA A 151 1.00 17.35 0.55
CA ALA A 151 1.94 16.34 0.07
C ALA A 151 2.57 15.58 1.25
N ASN A 152 2.71 14.27 1.12
CA ASN A 152 3.32 13.40 2.14
C ASN A 152 4.65 12.77 1.67
#